data_043804a3429291d958c317e29002d87c
#
_entry.id   043804a3429291d958c317e29002d87c
#
_cell.length_a   1.000
_cell.length_b   1.000
_cell.length_c   1.000
_cell.angle_alpha   90.00
_cell.angle_beta   90.00
_cell.angle_gamma   90.00
#
_symmetry.space_group_name_H-M   'P 1'
#
loop_
_entity.id
_entity.type
_entity.pdbx_description
1 polymer ?
#
loop_
_entity_poly.entity_id
_entity_poly.type
_entity_poly.pdbx_seq_one_letter_code
_entity_poly.pdbx_strand_id
1 'polypeptide(L)'
;MSSFRSLSALLLACTAFFAQASSPQELTTAWPVNVGPLNPHLYTPNQMFAQSMVYEPLVKYQADGTVKPWLAKSWTSSEDGKTWVFTLRTDVTFSNGEPFNAQAAVENFRAVLDNRQRHAWLELANQITDVKALSDNQLQITLKSAYYPFLQELALPRPFRFIAPSQFKNHETMNGIEAPIGTGPWVLQTSRLNQYDVMVRNEHYWGEKPALSKITIKVIPDPTSRAVAFETGDLDLLYGNEGLLPLDTFSRFSQNPALRTQLSAPVETVMLALNSAKAPTNEQSIREALNYAVDKKTLIDSALYGTQKVADTLFAPTVPYANIGLKAREYSPAKARALLDADGWKLPDGKTIREKAGQPLHVELAFIGTDAMSKSMAEIIQANLRDIGVDTALVGEEESSIYARQRDGRFGMIFNRTWGAPYDPHAFLSSMRVPSHADYQAQLGLPDKAQIDKEIGEVLTTRDETERQALYRDILTRLHDEAVYLPISYVSTLVVAKPELGVIPFAPIASDIPFEHITPVKP
;
A
#
# COMPACT_ATOMS: atom_id res chain seq x y z
N MET A 1 -30.87 -80.52 -45.94
CA MET A 1 -30.58 -80.34 -44.52
C MET A 1 -29.35 -79.49 -44.43
N SER A 2 -29.52 -78.18 -44.39
CA SER A 2 -28.43 -77.22 -44.33
C SER A 2 -28.80 -76.12 -43.34
N SER A 3 -28.05 -76.02 -42.31
CA SER A 3 -28.21 -75.01 -41.22
C SER A 3 -27.51 -73.69 -41.56
N PHE A 4 -28.27 -72.65 -41.65
CA PHE A 4 -27.79 -71.28 -41.72
C PHE A 4 -27.24 -70.83 -40.34
N ARG A 5 -26.02 -70.36 -40.29
CA ARG A 5 -25.45 -69.64 -39.15
C ARG A 5 -25.39 -68.15 -39.48
N SER A 6 -26.21 -67.38 -38.79
CA SER A 6 -26.21 -65.95 -38.85
C SER A 6 -25.06 -65.37 -37.97
N LEU A 7 -24.17 -64.64 -38.59
CA LEU A 7 -23.10 -63.86 -37.86
C LEU A 7 -23.63 -62.47 -37.53
N SER A 8 -23.92 -62.21 -36.26
CA SER A 8 -24.25 -60.84 -35.78
C SER A 8 -22.95 -60.08 -35.47
N ALA A 9 -22.62 -59.07 -36.27
CA ALA A 9 -21.53 -58.17 -36.00
C ALA A 9 -21.99 -57.13 -34.96
N LEU A 10 -21.39 -57.17 -33.77
CA LEU A 10 -21.57 -56.14 -32.72
C LEU A 10 -20.64 -54.97 -33.02
N LEU A 11 -21.20 -53.87 -33.50
CA LEU A 11 -20.46 -52.57 -33.57
C LEU A 11 -20.35 -52.00 -32.16
N LEU A 12 -19.15 -52.03 -31.56
CA LEU A 12 -18.82 -51.25 -30.37
C LEU A 12 -18.57 -49.78 -30.79
N ALA A 13 -19.54 -48.92 -30.54
CA ALA A 13 -19.35 -47.46 -30.63
C ALA A 13 -18.56 -46.99 -29.40
N CYS A 14 -17.26 -46.80 -29.54
CA CYS A 14 -16.45 -46.07 -28.56
C CYS A 14 -16.84 -44.60 -28.61
N THR A 15 -17.74 -44.16 -27.74
CA THR A 15 -17.94 -42.76 -27.43
C THR A 15 -16.75 -42.31 -26.60
N ALA A 16 -15.79 -41.64 -27.26
CA ALA A 16 -14.73 -40.92 -26.59
C ALA A 16 -15.39 -39.73 -25.86
N PHE A 17 -15.55 -39.87 -24.55
CA PHE A 17 -15.79 -38.71 -23.69
C PHE A 17 -14.52 -37.86 -23.73
N PHE A 18 -14.53 -36.79 -24.52
CA PHE A 18 -13.60 -35.69 -24.32
C PHE A 18 -13.92 -35.09 -22.94
N ALA A 19 -13.15 -35.46 -21.94
CA ALA A 19 -13.12 -34.75 -20.70
C ALA A 19 -12.71 -33.31 -21.07
N GLN A 20 -13.67 -32.39 -21.12
CA GLN A 20 -13.39 -30.97 -21.19
C GLN A 20 -12.62 -30.64 -19.91
N ALA A 21 -11.33 -30.41 -20.04
CA ALA A 21 -10.54 -29.92 -18.93
C ALA A 21 -11.21 -28.61 -18.48
N SER A 22 -11.87 -28.63 -17.32
CA SER A 22 -12.44 -27.44 -16.72
C SER A 22 -11.27 -26.52 -16.34
N SER A 23 -11.39 -25.22 -16.63
CA SER A 23 -10.44 -24.24 -16.14
C SER A 23 -10.26 -24.40 -14.62
N PRO A 24 -9.04 -24.23 -14.08
CA PRO A 24 -8.82 -24.39 -12.64
C PRO A 24 -9.73 -23.42 -11.89
N GLN A 25 -10.62 -23.93 -11.05
CA GLN A 25 -11.52 -23.12 -10.22
C GLN A 25 -10.90 -22.81 -8.85
N GLU A 26 -9.75 -23.36 -8.55
CA GLU A 26 -9.03 -23.20 -7.29
C GLU A 26 -7.66 -22.59 -7.57
N LEU A 27 -7.20 -21.77 -6.62
CA LEU A 27 -5.90 -21.10 -6.69
C LEU A 27 -5.17 -21.31 -5.36
N THR A 28 -3.87 -21.57 -5.44
CA THR A 28 -2.98 -21.61 -4.27
C THR A 28 -1.97 -20.48 -4.35
N THR A 29 -1.90 -19.68 -3.28
CA THR A 29 -0.91 -18.62 -3.11
C THR A 29 -0.23 -18.75 -1.74
N ALA A 30 0.71 -17.86 -1.42
CA ALA A 30 1.37 -17.85 -0.11
C ALA A 30 1.45 -16.44 0.46
N TRP A 31 1.42 -16.38 1.79
CA TRP A 31 1.66 -15.16 2.56
C TRP A 31 2.58 -15.45 3.75
N PRO A 32 3.33 -14.48 4.28
CA PRO A 32 4.25 -14.73 5.40
C PRO A 32 3.60 -15.21 6.69
N VAL A 33 2.34 -14.83 6.93
CA VAL A 33 1.56 -15.12 8.14
C VAL A 33 0.12 -15.43 7.78
N ASN A 34 -0.65 -15.99 8.71
CA ASN A 34 -2.10 -16.16 8.54
C ASN A 34 -2.81 -14.82 8.32
N VAL A 35 -3.98 -14.85 7.68
CA VAL A 35 -4.81 -13.65 7.44
C VAL A 35 -5.29 -12.98 8.73
N GLY A 36 -5.27 -13.71 9.83
CA GLY A 36 -5.69 -13.26 11.15
C GLY A 36 -7.20 -13.39 11.38
N PRO A 37 -7.72 -12.88 12.48
CA PRO A 37 -9.14 -12.99 12.83
C PRO A 37 -10.06 -12.15 11.94
N LEU A 38 -9.51 -11.29 11.09
CA LEU A 38 -10.23 -10.43 10.15
C LEU A 38 -11.31 -9.55 10.81
N ASN A 39 -10.98 -8.95 11.96
CA ASN A 39 -11.84 -7.93 12.54
C ASN A 39 -11.69 -6.63 11.73
N PRO A 40 -12.75 -6.14 11.03
CA PRO A 40 -12.60 -5.00 10.12
C PRO A 40 -12.33 -3.67 10.84
N HIS A 41 -12.60 -3.59 12.13
CA HIS A 41 -12.42 -2.42 12.99
C HIS A 41 -11.10 -2.44 13.77
N LEU A 42 -10.25 -3.44 13.55
CA LEU A 42 -8.91 -3.54 14.13
C LEU A 42 -7.86 -3.68 13.03
N TYR A 43 -6.58 -3.43 13.36
CA TYR A 43 -5.48 -3.40 12.38
C TYR A 43 -4.66 -4.68 12.38
N THR A 44 -4.22 -5.13 13.53
CA THR A 44 -3.39 -6.31 13.70
C THR A 44 -4.07 -7.30 14.65
N PRO A 45 -3.92 -8.58 14.40
CA PRO A 45 -3.10 -9.29 13.42
C PRO A 45 -3.79 -9.58 12.07
N ASN A 46 -4.49 -8.64 11.49
CA ASN A 46 -5.24 -8.81 10.23
C ASN A 46 -4.41 -8.43 9.00
N GLN A 47 -4.61 -9.14 7.88
CA GLN A 47 -4.01 -8.80 6.58
C GLN A 47 -5.00 -7.98 5.73
N MET A 48 -4.55 -6.83 5.20
CA MET A 48 -5.45 -5.88 4.49
C MET A 48 -6.10 -6.50 3.26
N PHE A 49 -5.34 -7.26 2.45
CA PHE A 49 -5.92 -7.90 1.26
C PHE A 49 -7.08 -8.84 1.62
N ALA A 50 -6.94 -9.61 2.69
CA ALA A 50 -7.98 -10.53 3.14
C ALA A 50 -9.18 -9.81 3.77
N GLN A 51 -8.95 -8.66 4.40
CA GLN A 51 -10.03 -7.75 4.83
C GLN A 51 -10.88 -7.32 3.63
N SER A 52 -10.22 -6.89 2.54
CA SER A 52 -10.90 -6.44 1.32
C SER A 52 -11.63 -7.58 0.59
N MET A 53 -11.20 -8.83 0.74
CA MET A 53 -11.91 -9.99 0.21
C MET A 53 -13.26 -10.24 0.91
N VAL A 54 -13.32 -10.01 2.23
CA VAL A 54 -14.48 -10.33 3.08
C VAL A 54 -15.41 -9.13 3.24
N TYR A 55 -14.86 -7.91 3.32
CA TYR A 55 -15.60 -6.72 3.69
C TYR A 55 -15.55 -5.65 2.59
N GLU A 56 -16.69 -5.06 2.32
CA GLU A 56 -16.83 -4.04 1.29
C GLU A 56 -17.08 -2.65 1.89
N PRO A 57 -16.68 -1.57 1.16
CA PRO A 57 -16.92 -0.19 1.56
C PRO A 57 -18.25 0.35 1.04
N LEU A 58 -18.67 1.52 1.52
CA LEU A 58 -19.78 2.27 0.92
C LEU A 58 -19.49 2.67 -0.53
N VAL A 59 -18.27 3.10 -0.80
CA VAL A 59 -17.79 3.57 -2.11
C VAL A 59 -16.45 2.91 -2.43
N LYS A 60 -16.15 2.67 -3.71
CA LYS A 60 -14.94 1.96 -4.15
C LYS A 60 -13.96 2.91 -4.83
N TYR A 61 -12.71 2.91 -4.37
CA TYR A 61 -11.63 3.72 -4.94
C TYR A 61 -11.25 3.24 -6.35
N GLN A 62 -10.89 4.19 -7.23
CA GLN A 62 -10.45 3.95 -8.60
C GLN A 62 -8.97 4.34 -8.78
N ALA A 63 -8.33 3.78 -9.81
CA ALA A 63 -6.92 4.04 -10.11
C ALA A 63 -6.61 5.52 -10.46
N ASP A 64 -7.62 6.29 -10.88
CA ASP A 64 -7.49 7.73 -11.17
C ASP A 64 -7.70 8.63 -9.94
N GLY A 65 -7.87 8.04 -8.74
CA GLY A 65 -8.10 8.78 -7.50
C GLY A 65 -9.56 9.12 -7.22
N THR A 66 -10.47 8.83 -8.14
CA THR A 66 -11.91 9.00 -7.94
C THR A 66 -12.52 7.85 -7.15
N VAL A 67 -13.77 8.01 -6.73
CA VAL A 67 -14.56 6.94 -6.12
C VAL A 67 -15.82 6.68 -6.92
N LYS A 68 -16.27 5.43 -6.94
CA LYS A 68 -17.54 5.03 -7.56
C LYS A 68 -18.52 4.45 -6.53
N PRO A 69 -19.83 4.45 -6.83
CA PRO A 69 -20.82 3.73 -6.05
C PRO A 69 -20.45 2.26 -5.82
N TRP A 70 -20.72 1.76 -4.59
CA TRP A 70 -20.53 0.35 -4.26
C TRP A 70 -21.69 -0.14 -3.38
N LEU A 71 -21.53 -0.33 -2.04
CA LEU A 71 -22.67 -0.62 -1.16
C LEU A 71 -23.65 0.57 -1.08
N ALA A 72 -23.18 1.79 -1.27
CA ALA A 72 -24.01 2.95 -1.57
C ALA A 72 -24.20 3.09 -3.10
N LYS A 73 -25.44 3.23 -3.56
CA LYS A 73 -25.80 3.50 -4.98
C LYS A 73 -25.52 4.94 -5.38
N SER A 74 -25.70 5.87 -4.44
CA SER A 74 -25.51 7.31 -4.63
C SER A 74 -25.36 8.01 -3.29
N TRP A 75 -24.94 9.26 -3.34
CA TRP A 75 -24.84 10.14 -2.17
C TRP A 75 -25.07 11.60 -2.57
N THR A 76 -25.46 12.39 -1.58
CA THR A 76 -25.55 13.85 -1.66
C THR A 76 -24.86 14.48 -0.48
N SER A 77 -24.37 15.70 -0.62
CA SER A 77 -23.82 16.48 0.48
C SER A 77 -24.57 17.79 0.64
N SER A 78 -24.61 18.32 1.88
CA SER A 78 -25.07 19.68 2.14
C SER A 78 -24.16 20.72 1.50
N GLU A 79 -24.65 21.96 1.32
CA GLU A 79 -23.88 23.05 0.73
C GLU A 79 -22.60 23.37 1.52
N ASP A 80 -22.61 23.21 2.85
CA ASP A 80 -21.44 23.40 3.71
C ASP A 80 -20.50 22.19 3.75
N GLY A 81 -20.85 21.09 3.03
CA GLY A 81 -20.03 19.87 2.94
C GLY A 81 -19.93 19.04 4.23
N LYS A 82 -20.79 19.31 5.23
CA LYS A 82 -20.72 18.64 6.54
C LYS A 82 -21.68 17.47 6.67
N THR A 83 -22.82 17.50 5.99
CA THR A 83 -23.82 16.44 6.09
C THR A 83 -23.87 15.67 4.77
N TRP A 84 -23.68 14.36 4.86
CA TRP A 84 -23.70 13.45 3.72
C TRP A 84 -24.83 12.42 3.90
N VAL A 85 -25.61 12.21 2.86
CA VAL A 85 -26.68 11.20 2.85
C VAL A 85 -26.40 10.20 1.75
N PHE A 86 -26.22 8.94 2.13
CA PHE A 86 -25.99 7.82 1.23
C PHE A 86 -27.27 7.02 1.03
N THR A 87 -27.59 6.73 -0.22
CA THR A 87 -28.64 5.77 -0.57
C THR A 87 -27.99 4.40 -0.75
N LEU A 88 -28.28 3.47 0.16
CA LEU A 88 -27.70 2.14 0.17
C LEU A 88 -28.40 1.20 -0.83
N ARG A 89 -27.69 0.15 -1.23
CA ARG A 89 -28.27 -0.99 -1.96
C ARG A 89 -29.26 -1.73 -1.05
N THR A 90 -30.29 -2.31 -1.64
CA THR A 90 -31.32 -3.09 -0.95
C THR A 90 -31.27 -4.58 -1.28
N ASP A 91 -30.34 -4.96 -2.16
CA ASP A 91 -30.12 -6.32 -2.67
C ASP A 91 -28.86 -6.96 -2.09
N VAL A 92 -28.31 -6.42 -1.00
CA VAL A 92 -27.10 -6.91 -0.34
C VAL A 92 -27.43 -7.62 0.95
N THR A 93 -26.84 -8.80 1.15
CA THR A 93 -26.83 -9.52 2.41
C THR A 93 -25.38 -9.81 2.83
N PHE A 94 -25.18 -9.94 4.14
CA PHE A 94 -23.97 -10.57 4.67
C PHE A 94 -23.94 -12.05 4.28
N SER A 95 -22.77 -12.68 4.33
CA SER A 95 -22.59 -14.07 3.93
C SER A 95 -23.36 -15.08 4.79
N ASN A 96 -23.87 -14.68 5.94
CA ASN A 96 -24.78 -15.47 6.79
C ASN A 96 -26.27 -15.23 6.51
N GLY A 97 -26.59 -14.39 5.51
CA GLY A 97 -27.98 -14.08 5.12
C GLY A 97 -28.61 -12.89 5.81
N GLU A 98 -27.97 -12.27 6.79
CA GLU A 98 -28.46 -11.01 7.39
C GLU A 98 -28.48 -9.88 6.36
N PRO A 99 -29.52 -9.01 6.35
CA PRO A 99 -29.56 -7.89 5.41
C PRO A 99 -28.52 -6.83 5.76
N PHE A 100 -27.84 -6.29 4.74
CA PHE A 100 -27.09 -5.06 4.87
C PHE A 100 -28.04 -3.87 4.69
N ASN A 101 -28.19 -3.05 5.73
CA ASN A 101 -29.07 -1.88 5.72
C ASN A 101 -28.43 -0.71 6.49
N ALA A 102 -29.13 0.42 6.57
CA ALA A 102 -28.61 1.61 7.23
C ALA A 102 -28.40 1.40 8.73
N GLN A 103 -29.19 0.59 9.39
CA GLN A 103 -29.02 0.29 10.81
C GLN A 103 -27.73 -0.54 11.03
N ALA A 104 -27.50 -1.58 10.24
CA ALA A 104 -26.26 -2.35 10.30
C ALA A 104 -25.02 -1.46 10.03
N ALA A 105 -25.12 -0.52 9.09
CA ALA A 105 -24.06 0.44 8.85
C ALA A 105 -23.81 1.35 10.07
N VAL A 106 -24.87 1.88 10.70
CA VAL A 106 -24.77 2.70 11.92
C VAL A 106 -24.06 1.95 13.05
N GLU A 107 -24.37 0.68 13.26
CA GLU A 107 -23.74 -0.13 14.32
C GLU A 107 -22.25 -0.32 14.06
N ASN A 108 -21.85 -0.57 12.81
CA ASN A 108 -20.44 -0.66 12.41
C ASN A 108 -19.69 0.67 12.59
N PHE A 109 -20.29 1.80 12.18
CA PHE A 109 -19.69 3.11 12.42
C PHE A 109 -19.52 3.39 13.92
N ARG A 110 -20.52 3.07 14.74
CA ARG A 110 -20.44 3.24 16.20
C ARG A 110 -19.31 2.42 16.80
N ALA A 111 -19.16 1.16 16.42
CA ALA A 111 -18.07 0.31 16.90
C ALA A 111 -16.68 0.90 16.62
N VAL A 112 -16.51 1.56 15.47
CA VAL A 112 -15.28 2.30 15.14
C VAL A 112 -15.15 3.57 15.99
N LEU A 113 -16.20 4.36 16.08
CA LEU A 113 -16.18 5.67 16.76
C LEU A 113 -16.09 5.54 18.29
N ASP A 114 -16.63 4.50 18.89
CA ASP A 114 -16.49 4.20 20.33
C ASP A 114 -15.03 3.86 20.67
N ASN A 115 -14.28 3.32 19.70
CA ASN A 115 -12.83 3.07 19.82
C ASN A 115 -11.98 4.13 19.08
N ARG A 116 -12.44 5.35 19.01
CA ARG A 116 -11.86 6.47 18.22
C ARG A 116 -10.38 6.69 18.48
N GLN A 117 -9.92 6.53 19.71
CA GLN A 117 -8.52 6.73 20.05
C GLN A 117 -7.58 5.80 19.26
N ARG A 118 -8.00 4.55 19.00
CA ARG A 118 -7.25 3.61 18.17
C ARG A 118 -7.15 4.03 16.71
N HIS A 119 -8.14 4.81 16.25
CA HIS A 119 -8.27 5.29 14.89
C HIS A 119 -7.82 6.76 14.73
N ALA A 120 -7.16 7.36 15.73
CA ALA A 120 -6.77 8.77 15.74
C ALA A 120 -5.80 9.17 14.62
N TRP A 121 -5.10 8.21 14.02
CA TRP A 121 -4.24 8.41 12.86
C TRP A 121 -5.04 8.75 11.58
N LEU A 122 -6.30 8.34 11.51
CA LEU A 122 -7.20 8.58 10.37
C LEU A 122 -8.08 9.78 10.68
N GLU A 123 -7.89 10.87 9.94
CA GLU A 123 -8.61 12.12 10.19
C GLU A 123 -10.12 11.95 10.07
N LEU A 124 -10.61 11.10 9.19
CA LEU A 124 -12.04 10.82 9.07
C LEU A 124 -12.67 10.37 10.40
N ALA A 125 -11.99 9.53 11.18
CA ALA A 125 -12.49 9.11 12.49
C ALA A 125 -12.65 10.29 13.47
N ASN A 126 -11.82 11.33 13.31
CA ASN A 126 -11.89 12.57 14.10
C ASN A 126 -12.96 13.53 13.56
N GLN A 127 -13.24 13.50 12.26
CA GLN A 127 -14.20 14.40 11.60
C GLN A 127 -15.66 13.96 11.81
N ILE A 128 -15.95 12.67 11.90
CA ILE A 128 -17.33 12.17 12.07
C ILE A 128 -17.86 12.54 13.45
N THR A 129 -18.97 13.27 13.50
CA THR A 129 -19.67 13.68 14.73
C THR A 129 -20.94 12.89 14.98
N ASP A 130 -21.63 12.44 13.94
CA ASP A 130 -22.88 11.69 14.06
C ASP A 130 -23.07 10.76 12.85
N VAL A 131 -23.67 9.60 13.11
CA VAL A 131 -24.09 8.64 12.07
C VAL A 131 -25.46 8.09 12.45
N LYS A 132 -26.44 8.23 11.54
CA LYS A 132 -27.81 7.75 11.78
C LYS A 132 -28.48 7.19 10.53
N ALA A 133 -29.35 6.21 10.72
CA ALA A 133 -30.27 5.73 9.72
C ALA A 133 -31.47 6.70 9.62
N LEU A 134 -31.71 7.22 8.41
CA LEU A 134 -32.92 8.00 8.11
C LEU A 134 -34.08 7.10 7.68
N SER A 135 -33.75 5.95 7.08
CA SER A 135 -34.64 4.86 6.71
C SER A 135 -33.81 3.57 6.59
N ASP A 136 -34.41 2.46 6.19
CA ASP A 136 -33.69 1.19 6.01
C ASP A 136 -32.56 1.29 5.00
N ASN A 137 -32.64 2.17 4.01
CA ASN A 137 -31.66 2.33 2.94
C ASN A 137 -31.06 3.73 2.85
N GLN A 138 -31.26 4.61 3.82
CA GLN A 138 -30.65 5.93 3.86
C GLN A 138 -29.81 6.11 5.12
N LEU A 139 -28.51 6.32 4.92
CA LEU A 139 -27.52 6.56 5.95
C LEU A 139 -27.06 8.01 5.88
N GLN A 140 -27.17 8.73 7.01
CA GLN A 140 -26.61 10.08 7.14
C GLN A 140 -25.34 10.03 7.99
N ILE A 141 -24.30 10.72 7.50
CA ILE A 141 -23.03 10.95 8.22
C ILE A 141 -22.81 12.44 8.34
N THR A 142 -22.51 12.93 9.53
CA THR A 142 -22.26 14.35 9.83
C THR A 142 -20.81 14.54 10.26
N LEU A 143 -20.13 15.54 9.68
CA LEU A 143 -18.74 15.89 9.92
C LEU A 143 -18.64 17.20 10.72
N LYS A 144 -17.53 17.42 11.42
CA LYS A 144 -17.20 18.70 12.09
C LYS A 144 -17.03 19.85 11.08
N SER A 145 -16.37 19.56 9.97
CA SER A 145 -16.09 20.52 8.90
C SER A 145 -16.18 19.84 7.54
N ALA A 146 -16.22 20.61 6.45
CA ALA A 146 -16.00 20.05 5.12
C ALA A 146 -14.65 19.31 5.12
N TYR A 147 -14.63 18.12 4.55
CA TYR A 147 -13.45 17.27 4.50
C TYR A 147 -13.39 16.57 3.13
N TYR A 148 -12.52 17.04 2.22
CA TYR A 148 -12.57 16.55 0.85
C TYR A 148 -12.16 15.08 0.71
N PRO A 149 -11.21 14.51 1.54
CA PRO A 149 -10.85 13.10 1.42
C PRO A 149 -11.91 12.13 1.97
N PHE A 150 -13.06 12.62 2.41
CA PHE A 150 -14.12 11.84 3.05
C PHE A 150 -14.47 10.55 2.30
N LEU A 151 -14.74 10.65 1.00
CA LEU A 151 -15.12 9.49 0.20
C LEU A 151 -13.94 8.55 -0.05
N GLN A 152 -12.74 9.08 -0.26
CA GLN A 152 -11.51 8.28 -0.43
C GLN A 152 -11.19 7.49 0.84
N GLU A 153 -11.34 8.10 2.01
CA GLU A 153 -11.10 7.42 3.28
C GLU A 153 -12.19 6.41 3.65
N LEU A 154 -13.44 6.62 3.21
CA LEU A 154 -14.49 5.59 3.31
C LEU A 154 -14.21 4.36 2.44
N ALA A 155 -13.38 4.49 1.41
CA ALA A 155 -13.00 3.38 0.53
C ALA A 155 -11.82 2.53 1.08
N LEU A 156 -11.16 2.97 2.17
CA LEU A 156 -10.03 2.26 2.77
C LEU A 156 -10.37 0.81 3.15
N PRO A 157 -9.40 -0.13 3.14
CA PRO A 157 -9.61 -1.50 3.62
C PRO A 157 -10.06 -1.59 5.07
N ARG A 158 -9.84 -0.55 5.86
CA ARG A 158 -10.22 -0.43 7.29
C ARG A 158 -10.08 1.03 7.76
N PRO A 159 -10.79 1.50 8.82
CA PRO A 159 -11.68 0.71 9.68
C PRO A 159 -13.14 0.71 9.24
N PHE A 160 -13.56 1.55 8.28
CA PHE A 160 -14.97 1.74 7.91
C PHE A 160 -15.44 0.68 6.91
N ARG A 161 -15.43 -0.59 7.36
CA ARG A 161 -15.94 -1.77 6.64
C ARG A 161 -17.02 -2.44 7.49
N PHE A 162 -17.88 -3.23 6.87
CA PHE A 162 -19.12 -3.71 7.48
C PHE A 162 -19.08 -5.21 7.73
N ILE A 163 -19.14 -5.56 9.02
CA ILE A 163 -19.36 -6.93 9.51
C ILE A 163 -20.82 -7.06 9.98
N ALA A 164 -21.40 -8.26 9.84
CA ALA A 164 -22.75 -8.53 10.34
C ALA A 164 -22.87 -8.20 11.83
N PRO A 165 -23.85 -7.39 12.26
CA PRO A 165 -23.99 -6.99 13.67
C PRO A 165 -24.12 -8.16 14.64
N SER A 166 -24.68 -9.30 14.20
CA SER A 166 -24.75 -10.53 15.02
C SER A 166 -23.37 -11.08 15.40
N GLN A 167 -22.29 -10.62 14.75
CA GLN A 167 -20.92 -11.06 15.02
C GLN A 167 -20.19 -10.16 16.04
N PHE A 168 -20.82 -9.13 16.54
CA PHE A 168 -20.29 -8.28 17.60
C PHE A 168 -20.26 -9.02 18.93
N LYS A 169 -19.16 -8.92 19.67
CA LYS A 169 -19.06 -9.43 21.04
C LYS A 169 -19.53 -8.39 22.03
N ASN A 170 -20.59 -8.69 22.79
CA ASN A 170 -21.17 -7.75 23.76
C ASN A 170 -21.52 -6.38 23.11
N HIS A 171 -22.06 -6.39 21.89
CA HIS A 171 -22.42 -5.20 21.10
C HIS A 171 -21.24 -4.32 20.68
N GLU A 172 -20.01 -4.82 20.72
CA GLU A 172 -18.79 -4.11 20.32
C GLU A 172 -17.83 -5.04 19.55
N THR A 173 -16.80 -4.46 18.93
CA THR A 173 -15.78 -5.18 18.17
C THR A 173 -14.37 -4.98 18.70
N MET A 174 -14.14 -4.07 19.64
CA MET A 174 -12.82 -3.73 20.16
C MET A 174 -12.11 -4.91 20.84
N ASN A 175 -12.85 -5.84 21.40
CA ASN A 175 -12.34 -7.04 22.10
C ASN A 175 -12.42 -8.32 21.24
N GLY A 176 -12.71 -8.18 19.95
CA GLY A 176 -12.82 -9.28 19.00
C GLY A 176 -14.22 -9.39 18.39
N ILE A 177 -14.38 -10.39 17.52
CA ILE A 177 -15.63 -10.73 16.82
C ILE A 177 -15.90 -12.22 16.95
N GLU A 178 -17.14 -12.65 16.71
CA GLU A 178 -17.50 -14.08 16.72
C GLU A 178 -16.97 -14.78 15.46
N ALA A 179 -17.27 -14.24 14.28
CA ALA A 179 -16.76 -14.74 13.00
C ALA A 179 -16.65 -13.59 11.97
N PRO A 180 -15.76 -13.68 10.98
CA PRO A 180 -15.60 -12.66 9.94
C PRO A 180 -16.68 -12.77 8.86
N ILE A 181 -17.88 -12.31 9.15
CA ILE A 181 -19.05 -12.34 8.27
C ILE A 181 -19.24 -10.97 7.62
N GLY A 182 -18.86 -10.84 6.35
CA GLY A 182 -18.97 -9.61 5.55
C GLY A 182 -19.94 -9.74 4.38
N THR A 183 -19.98 -8.72 3.53
CA THR A 183 -20.77 -8.67 2.30
C THR A 183 -19.98 -9.06 1.07
N GLY A 184 -18.67 -9.26 1.20
CA GLY A 184 -17.72 -9.43 0.10
C GLY A 184 -17.83 -10.73 -0.67
N PRO A 185 -17.08 -10.85 -1.78
CA PRO A 185 -17.13 -12.01 -2.68
C PRO A 185 -16.53 -13.28 -2.09
N TRP A 186 -15.82 -13.19 -0.96
CA TRP A 186 -15.12 -14.29 -0.33
C TRP A 186 -15.51 -14.48 1.14
N VAL A 187 -15.47 -15.73 1.60
CA VAL A 187 -15.72 -16.15 2.99
C VAL A 187 -14.52 -16.93 3.50
N LEU A 188 -14.03 -16.59 4.69
CA LEU A 188 -13.01 -17.40 5.37
C LEU A 188 -13.64 -18.70 5.87
N GLN A 189 -13.30 -19.80 5.22
CA GLN A 189 -13.83 -21.14 5.55
C GLN A 189 -13.03 -21.79 6.68
N THR A 190 -11.70 -21.69 6.62
CA THR A 190 -10.81 -22.38 7.56
C THR A 190 -9.53 -21.56 7.72
N SER A 191 -9.04 -21.48 8.95
CA SER A 191 -7.70 -20.97 9.26
C SER A 191 -6.97 -21.97 10.13
N ARG A 192 -5.76 -22.37 9.73
CA ARG A 192 -4.85 -23.20 10.52
C ARG A 192 -3.58 -22.43 10.81
N LEU A 193 -3.36 -22.14 12.07
CA LEU A 193 -2.26 -21.30 12.52
C LEU A 193 -0.91 -21.82 12.00
N ASN A 194 -0.14 -20.92 11.41
CA ASN A 194 1.18 -21.17 10.80
C ASN A 194 1.17 -22.25 9.68
N GLN A 195 0.02 -22.53 9.08
CA GLN A 195 -0.09 -23.51 8.00
C GLN A 195 -0.78 -22.93 6.76
N TYR A 196 -2.06 -22.56 6.88
CA TYR A 196 -2.82 -22.02 5.75
C TYR A 196 -4.15 -21.39 6.18
N ASP A 197 -4.69 -20.58 5.30
CA ASP A 197 -6.06 -20.09 5.32
C ASP A 197 -6.77 -20.50 4.03
N VAL A 198 -8.07 -20.77 4.11
CA VAL A 198 -8.91 -21.12 2.95
C VAL A 198 -10.04 -20.12 2.83
N MET A 199 -10.07 -19.43 1.70
CA MET A 199 -11.16 -18.56 1.29
C MET A 199 -12.00 -19.29 0.25
N VAL A 200 -13.32 -19.26 0.41
CA VAL A 200 -14.27 -19.81 -0.58
C VAL A 200 -15.15 -18.71 -1.12
N ARG A 201 -15.59 -18.84 -2.36
CA ARG A 201 -16.49 -17.90 -2.98
C ARG A 201 -17.79 -17.78 -2.19
N ASN A 202 -18.26 -16.56 -1.97
CA ASN A 202 -19.58 -16.28 -1.42
C ASN A 202 -20.65 -16.56 -2.49
N GLU A 203 -21.37 -17.67 -2.36
CA GLU A 203 -22.39 -18.07 -3.34
C GLU A 203 -23.64 -17.15 -3.33
N HIS A 204 -23.79 -16.33 -2.27
CA HIS A 204 -24.85 -15.31 -2.14
C HIS A 204 -24.37 -13.89 -2.45
N TYR A 205 -23.17 -13.77 -3.05
CA TYR A 205 -22.62 -12.46 -3.36
C TYR A 205 -23.54 -11.67 -4.31
N TRP A 206 -23.81 -10.43 -3.97
CA TRP A 206 -24.72 -9.54 -4.69
C TRP A 206 -24.14 -9.03 -6.02
N GLY A 207 -22.82 -9.00 -6.15
CA GLY A 207 -22.10 -8.56 -7.34
C GLY A 207 -21.79 -9.71 -8.30
N GLU A 208 -20.88 -9.45 -9.24
CA GLU A 208 -20.38 -10.49 -10.14
C GLU A 208 -19.59 -11.53 -9.35
N LYS A 209 -20.00 -12.80 -9.44
CA LYS A 209 -19.32 -13.88 -8.73
C LYS A 209 -17.94 -14.15 -9.31
N PRO A 210 -16.89 -14.27 -8.47
CA PRO A 210 -15.58 -14.68 -8.93
C PRO A 210 -15.60 -15.98 -9.75
N ALA A 211 -14.74 -16.04 -10.77
CA ALA A 211 -14.56 -17.28 -11.55
C ALA A 211 -13.91 -18.39 -10.70
N LEU A 212 -13.02 -18.01 -9.78
CA LEU A 212 -12.45 -18.93 -8.81
C LEU A 212 -13.48 -19.30 -7.74
N SER A 213 -13.51 -20.56 -7.31
CA SER A 213 -14.38 -21.05 -6.23
C SER A 213 -13.67 -21.12 -4.88
N LYS A 214 -12.33 -21.25 -4.89
CA LYS A 214 -11.52 -21.42 -3.68
C LYS A 214 -10.12 -20.84 -3.86
N ILE A 215 -9.61 -20.23 -2.79
CA ILE A 215 -8.23 -19.75 -2.68
C ILE A 215 -7.63 -20.35 -1.42
N THR A 216 -6.50 -21.06 -1.56
CA THR A 216 -5.70 -21.53 -0.44
C THR A 216 -4.49 -20.61 -0.28
N ILE A 217 -4.34 -20.00 0.89
CA ILE A 217 -3.23 -19.11 1.22
C ILE A 217 -2.31 -19.87 2.17
N LYS A 218 -1.21 -20.43 1.66
CA LYS A 218 -0.21 -21.12 2.47
C LYS A 218 0.61 -20.11 3.29
N VAL A 219 0.89 -20.44 4.53
CA VAL A 219 1.78 -19.63 5.37
C VAL A 219 3.21 -20.05 5.11
N ILE A 220 3.98 -19.20 4.42
CA ILE A 220 5.41 -19.42 4.12
C ILE A 220 6.15 -18.13 4.43
N PRO A 221 6.78 -17.99 5.64
CA PRO A 221 7.40 -16.75 6.08
C PRO A 221 8.61 -16.32 5.26
N ASP A 222 9.45 -17.27 4.85
CA ASP A 222 10.69 -17.01 4.13
C ASP A 222 10.44 -16.79 2.63
N PRO A 223 10.91 -15.67 2.04
CA PRO A 223 10.68 -15.34 0.62
C PRO A 223 11.35 -16.31 -0.34
N THR A 224 12.51 -16.88 0.01
CA THR A 224 13.18 -17.89 -0.82
C THR A 224 12.38 -19.19 -0.86
N SER A 225 11.85 -19.61 0.28
CA SER A 225 10.94 -20.76 0.37
C SER A 225 9.66 -20.57 -0.43
N ARG A 226 9.10 -19.33 -0.47
CA ARG A 226 7.96 -19.04 -1.35
C ARG A 226 8.32 -19.17 -2.82
N ALA A 227 9.50 -18.68 -3.23
CA ALA A 227 9.97 -18.82 -4.61
C ALA A 227 10.14 -20.31 -4.99
N VAL A 228 10.75 -21.12 -4.12
CA VAL A 228 10.89 -22.57 -4.34
C VAL A 228 9.52 -23.26 -4.43
N ALA A 229 8.59 -22.94 -3.53
CA ALA A 229 7.23 -23.50 -3.57
C ALA A 229 6.49 -23.15 -4.88
N PHE A 230 6.74 -21.97 -5.44
CA PHE A 230 6.21 -21.61 -6.76
C PHE A 230 6.89 -22.43 -7.89
N GLU A 231 8.20 -22.56 -7.89
CA GLU A 231 8.95 -23.35 -8.88
C GLU A 231 8.58 -24.83 -8.89
N THR A 232 8.31 -25.41 -7.72
CA THR A 232 7.90 -26.82 -7.57
C THR A 232 6.43 -27.06 -7.93
N GLY A 233 5.68 -25.99 -8.22
CA GLY A 233 4.27 -26.09 -8.59
C GLY A 233 3.29 -26.10 -7.41
N ASP A 234 3.77 -25.93 -6.19
CA ASP A 234 2.96 -25.86 -4.96
C ASP A 234 2.15 -24.56 -4.83
N LEU A 235 2.51 -23.54 -5.59
CA LEU A 235 1.81 -22.25 -5.68
C LEU A 235 1.49 -21.93 -7.14
N ASP A 236 0.38 -21.23 -7.36
CA ASP A 236 -0.10 -20.80 -8.67
C ASP A 236 0.15 -19.31 -8.91
N LEU A 237 0.19 -18.52 -7.84
CA LEU A 237 0.32 -17.06 -7.86
C LEU A 237 1.19 -16.59 -6.70
N LEU A 238 2.05 -15.63 -6.99
CA LEU A 238 2.67 -14.71 -6.01
C LEU A 238 2.30 -13.29 -6.41
N TYR A 239 1.75 -12.52 -5.49
CA TYR A 239 1.29 -11.15 -5.70
C TYR A 239 1.65 -10.28 -4.49
N GLY A 240 2.39 -9.20 -4.70
CA GLY A 240 2.79 -8.28 -3.64
C GLY A 240 3.91 -7.34 -4.08
N ASN A 241 4.51 -6.64 -3.13
CA ASN A 241 5.66 -5.77 -3.35
C ASN A 241 6.98 -6.50 -3.02
N GLU A 242 8.08 -5.76 -2.91
CA GLU A 242 9.37 -6.30 -2.48
C GLU A 242 9.23 -7.02 -1.12
N GLY A 243 9.94 -8.13 -0.94
CA GLY A 243 9.75 -9.02 0.21
C GLY A 243 8.79 -10.18 -0.05
N LEU A 244 8.05 -10.15 -1.16
CA LEU A 244 7.24 -11.28 -1.61
C LEU A 244 8.14 -12.47 -2.00
N LEU A 245 9.17 -12.21 -2.78
CA LEU A 245 10.23 -13.14 -3.19
C LEU A 245 11.54 -12.33 -3.39
N PRO A 246 12.72 -13.00 -3.40
CA PRO A 246 13.97 -12.30 -3.72
C PRO A 246 13.92 -11.67 -5.11
N LEU A 247 14.37 -10.41 -5.24
CA LEU A 247 14.25 -9.66 -6.50
C LEU A 247 15.11 -10.23 -7.65
N ASP A 248 16.26 -10.84 -7.33
CA ASP A 248 17.06 -11.60 -8.29
C ASP A 248 16.28 -12.80 -8.85
N THR A 249 15.52 -13.48 -7.99
CA THR A 249 14.63 -14.57 -8.39
C THR A 249 13.48 -14.07 -9.26
N PHE A 250 12.89 -12.91 -8.95
CA PHE A 250 11.90 -12.29 -9.83
C PHE A 250 12.50 -11.97 -11.21
N SER A 251 13.70 -11.39 -11.25
CA SER A 251 14.42 -11.14 -12.50
C SER A 251 14.67 -12.42 -13.30
N ARG A 252 15.06 -13.51 -12.64
CA ARG A 252 15.20 -14.83 -13.27
C ARG A 252 13.86 -15.39 -13.80
N PHE A 253 12.78 -15.25 -13.05
CA PHE A 253 11.44 -15.66 -13.48
C PHE A 253 10.96 -14.87 -14.69
N SER A 254 11.28 -13.57 -14.76
CA SER A 254 10.90 -12.72 -15.90
C SER A 254 11.53 -13.11 -17.23
N GLN A 255 12.63 -13.87 -17.20
CA GLN A 255 13.30 -14.42 -18.36
C GLN A 255 12.73 -15.80 -18.78
N ASN A 256 11.86 -16.40 -17.98
CA ASN A 256 11.27 -17.70 -18.26
C ASN A 256 9.93 -17.53 -19.01
N PRO A 257 9.85 -17.86 -20.33
CA PRO A 257 8.62 -17.71 -21.11
C PRO A 257 7.46 -18.65 -20.67
N ALA A 258 7.75 -19.66 -19.84
CA ALA A 258 6.74 -20.54 -19.27
C ALA A 258 6.06 -19.93 -18.05
N LEU A 259 6.47 -18.77 -17.58
CA LEU A 259 5.87 -18.07 -16.46
C LEU A 259 5.31 -16.72 -16.92
N ARG A 260 4.35 -16.22 -16.19
CA ARG A 260 3.83 -14.88 -16.37
C ARG A 260 4.34 -14.00 -15.24
N THR A 261 5.14 -12.99 -15.60
CA THR A 261 5.59 -11.95 -14.65
C THR A 261 5.05 -10.60 -15.06
N GLN A 262 4.65 -9.78 -14.10
CA GLN A 262 4.09 -8.45 -14.32
C GLN A 262 4.59 -7.50 -13.25
N LEU A 263 4.71 -6.22 -13.64
CA LEU A 263 4.97 -5.09 -12.74
C LEU A 263 3.83 -4.09 -12.89
N SER A 264 3.31 -3.59 -11.77
CA SER A 264 2.30 -2.52 -11.80
C SER A 264 2.88 -1.17 -12.21
N ALA A 265 2.01 -0.18 -12.43
CA ALA A 265 2.39 1.21 -12.28
C ALA A 265 2.93 1.47 -10.86
N PRO A 266 3.71 2.56 -10.65
CA PRO A 266 4.16 2.94 -9.31
C PRO A 266 3.01 3.04 -8.29
N VAL A 267 3.22 2.46 -7.12
CA VAL A 267 2.23 2.46 -6.02
C VAL A 267 2.69 3.28 -4.82
N GLU A 268 3.99 3.35 -4.55
CA GLU A 268 4.60 4.04 -3.42
C GLU A 268 5.96 4.62 -3.82
N THR A 269 6.52 5.50 -2.97
CA THR A 269 7.88 6.03 -3.13
C THR A 269 8.73 5.63 -1.94
N VAL A 270 9.88 5.02 -2.19
CA VAL A 270 10.96 4.85 -1.21
C VAL A 270 11.85 6.08 -1.27
N MET A 271 12.15 6.67 -0.11
CA MET A 271 13.00 7.86 0.01
C MET A 271 13.81 7.84 1.32
N LEU A 272 14.78 8.71 1.40
CA LEU A 272 15.36 9.12 2.68
C LEU A 272 14.69 10.42 3.14
N ALA A 273 14.28 10.47 4.40
CA ALA A 273 13.96 11.71 5.09
C ALA A 273 15.26 12.29 5.68
N LEU A 274 15.54 13.55 5.37
CA LEU A 274 16.75 14.28 5.78
C LEU A 274 16.38 15.26 6.90
N ASN A 275 16.98 15.08 8.09
CA ASN A 275 16.59 15.84 9.27
C ASN A 275 17.09 17.28 9.20
N SER A 276 16.20 18.22 8.88
CA SER A 276 16.53 19.66 8.80
C SER A 276 16.78 20.32 10.16
N ALA A 277 16.52 19.65 11.28
CA ALA A 277 16.79 20.17 12.62
C ALA A 277 18.11 19.67 13.22
N LYS A 278 18.80 18.71 12.55
CA LYS A 278 20.02 18.06 13.05
C LYS A 278 21.22 18.37 12.16
N ALA A 279 22.30 18.91 12.77
CA ALA A 279 23.56 19.10 12.04
C ALA A 279 24.14 17.75 11.60
N PRO A 280 24.78 17.65 10.40
CA PRO A 280 24.96 18.73 9.43
C PRO A 280 23.79 18.86 8.43
N THR A 281 22.78 17.97 8.45
CA THR A 281 21.65 17.97 7.52
C THR A 281 20.67 19.13 7.73
N ASN A 282 20.88 19.97 8.77
CA ASN A 282 20.18 21.24 8.92
C ASN A 282 20.57 22.27 7.84
N GLU A 283 21.74 22.14 7.22
CA GLU A 283 22.15 22.97 6.09
C GLU A 283 21.49 22.51 4.80
N GLN A 284 20.77 23.39 4.10
CA GLN A 284 20.06 23.04 2.86
C GLN A 284 21.05 22.60 1.77
N SER A 285 22.20 23.27 1.66
CA SER A 285 23.27 22.92 0.72
C SER A 285 23.74 21.46 0.85
N ILE A 286 23.80 20.95 2.09
CA ILE A 286 24.12 19.54 2.35
C ILE A 286 22.99 18.66 1.85
N ARG A 287 21.72 18.94 2.20
CA ARG A 287 20.59 18.14 1.73
C ARG A 287 20.51 18.09 0.20
N GLU A 288 20.77 19.22 -0.46
CA GLU A 288 20.86 19.27 -1.93
C GLU A 288 22.03 18.47 -2.48
N ALA A 289 23.23 18.59 -1.86
CA ALA A 289 24.40 17.82 -2.27
C ALA A 289 24.17 16.30 -2.16
N LEU A 290 23.54 15.84 -1.08
CA LEU A 290 23.17 14.44 -0.90
C LEU A 290 22.23 13.96 -2.02
N ASN A 291 21.25 14.78 -2.41
CA ASN A 291 20.32 14.46 -3.51
C ASN A 291 21.04 14.31 -4.87
N TYR A 292 22.04 15.15 -5.16
CA TYR A 292 22.82 15.04 -6.40
C TYR A 292 23.88 13.94 -6.38
N ALA A 293 24.26 13.45 -5.20
CA ALA A 293 25.36 12.49 -5.05
C ALA A 293 24.94 11.03 -5.23
N VAL A 294 23.65 10.70 -5.10
CA VAL A 294 23.17 9.32 -5.16
C VAL A 294 22.85 8.91 -6.61
N ASP A 295 23.57 7.91 -7.13
CA ASP A 295 23.27 7.26 -8.41
C ASP A 295 22.08 6.30 -8.25
N LYS A 296 20.88 6.85 -8.31
CA LYS A 296 19.63 6.09 -8.17
C LYS A 296 19.47 5.02 -9.23
N LYS A 297 19.95 5.28 -10.45
CA LYS A 297 19.85 4.31 -11.55
C LYS A 297 20.69 3.07 -11.25
N THR A 298 21.97 3.25 -10.93
CA THR A 298 22.86 2.13 -10.57
C THR A 298 22.36 1.41 -9.32
N LEU A 299 21.80 2.12 -8.34
CA LEU A 299 21.21 1.54 -7.15
C LEU A 299 20.03 0.61 -7.50
N ILE A 300 19.11 1.08 -8.36
CA ILE A 300 17.94 0.29 -8.78
C ILE A 300 18.38 -0.93 -9.60
N ASP A 301 19.31 -0.76 -10.53
CA ASP A 301 19.77 -1.86 -11.37
C ASP A 301 20.51 -2.94 -10.56
N SER A 302 21.31 -2.55 -9.56
CA SER A 302 22.14 -3.50 -8.78
C SER A 302 21.47 -4.05 -7.52
N ALA A 303 20.77 -3.24 -6.75
CA ALA A 303 20.12 -3.69 -5.50
C ALA A 303 18.66 -4.10 -5.70
N LEU A 304 17.95 -3.51 -6.67
CA LEU A 304 16.53 -3.74 -6.92
C LEU A 304 16.26 -4.49 -8.23
N TYR A 305 17.32 -4.93 -8.92
CA TYR A 305 17.24 -5.74 -10.15
C TYR A 305 16.30 -5.16 -11.23
N GLY A 306 16.20 -3.83 -11.31
CA GLY A 306 15.34 -3.12 -12.27
C GLY A 306 13.85 -3.27 -12.05
N THR A 307 13.42 -3.78 -10.89
CA THR A 307 12.00 -4.00 -10.57
C THR A 307 11.25 -2.71 -10.21
N GLN A 308 11.96 -1.62 -10.00
CA GLN A 308 11.42 -0.32 -9.62
C GLN A 308 11.89 0.76 -10.59
N LYS A 309 11.26 1.93 -10.56
CA LYS A 309 11.65 3.09 -11.37
C LYS A 309 12.35 4.13 -10.51
N VAL A 310 13.26 4.90 -11.13
CA VAL A 310 13.89 6.06 -10.46
C VAL A 310 12.82 7.04 -10.00
N ALA A 311 12.88 7.45 -8.74
CA ALA A 311 12.02 8.49 -8.20
C ALA A 311 12.70 9.86 -8.25
N ASP A 312 12.03 10.81 -8.89
CA ASP A 312 12.50 12.19 -9.02
C ASP A 312 11.83 13.12 -8.01
N THR A 313 10.66 12.74 -7.54
CA THR A 313 9.80 13.54 -6.65
C THR A 313 9.24 12.67 -5.51
N LEU A 314 8.73 13.32 -4.46
CA LEU A 314 8.16 12.65 -3.29
C LEU A 314 7.03 11.68 -3.66
N PHE A 315 6.18 12.04 -4.61
CA PHE A 315 5.13 11.18 -5.14
C PHE A 315 5.33 10.95 -6.63
N ALA A 316 4.97 9.76 -7.10
CA ALA A 316 4.96 9.48 -8.54
C ALA A 316 3.97 10.42 -9.26
N PRO A 317 4.25 10.80 -10.52
CA PRO A 317 3.34 11.69 -11.28
C PRO A 317 1.93 11.13 -11.49
N THR A 318 1.73 9.84 -11.26
CA THR A 318 0.41 9.17 -11.32
C THR A 318 -0.43 9.39 -10.07
N VAL A 319 0.17 9.85 -8.97
CA VAL A 319 -0.55 10.19 -7.74
C VAL A 319 -1.35 11.48 -7.96
N PRO A 320 -2.62 11.56 -7.53
CA PRO A 320 -3.42 12.78 -7.64
C PRO A 320 -2.66 14.01 -7.11
N TYR A 321 -2.76 15.15 -7.82
CA TYR A 321 -2.08 16.42 -7.51
C TYR A 321 -0.53 16.43 -7.58
N ALA A 322 0.13 15.30 -7.83
CA ALA A 322 1.59 15.22 -7.78
C ALA A 322 2.28 15.63 -9.09
N ASN A 323 1.60 15.60 -10.23
CA ASN A 323 2.17 15.97 -11.53
C ASN A 323 2.21 17.50 -11.71
N ILE A 324 3.11 18.17 -11.01
CA ILE A 324 3.22 19.64 -10.99
C ILE A 324 4.45 20.17 -11.73
N GLY A 325 5.20 19.30 -12.41
CA GLY A 325 6.36 19.69 -13.23
C GLY A 325 7.62 20.00 -12.43
N LEU A 326 7.80 19.41 -11.24
CA LEU A 326 9.04 19.51 -10.47
C LEU A 326 10.21 18.92 -11.27
N LYS A 327 11.36 19.59 -11.21
CA LYS A 327 12.56 19.15 -11.91
C LYS A 327 13.33 18.12 -11.11
N ALA A 328 13.69 17.01 -11.76
CA ALA A 328 14.55 16.00 -11.16
C ALA A 328 15.90 16.61 -10.71
N ARG A 329 16.40 16.14 -9.57
CA ARG A 329 17.81 16.31 -9.19
C ARG A 329 18.60 15.14 -9.76
N GLU A 330 19.08 15.31 -10.99
CA GLU A 330 19.84 14.27 -11.68
C GLU A 330 21.19 14.00 -11.00
N TYR A 331 21.64 12.76 -11.02
CA TYR A 331 22.93 12.35 -10.47
C TYR A 331 24.08 13.22 -11.02
N SER A 332 24.76 13.94 -10.16
CA SER A 332 25.87 14.81 -10.48
C SER A 332 26.81 15.00 -9.28
N PRO A 333 27.77 14.09 -9.06
CA PRO A 333 28.76 14.25 -8.00
C PRO A 333 29.57 15.56 -8.10
N ALA A 334 29.76 16.06 -9.34
CA ALA A 334 30.44 17.35 -9.54
C ALA A 334 29.63 18.51 -8.95
N LYS A 335 28.32 18.53 -9.19
CA LYS A 335 27.42 19.54 -8.63
C LYS A 335 27.34 19.42 -7.10
N ALA A 336 27.25 18.18 -6.58
CA ALA A 336 27.27 17.92 -5.14
C ALA A 336 28.54 18.49 -4.48
N ARG A 337 29.71 18.22 -5.06
CA ARG A 337 30.98 18.77 -4.57
C ARG A 337 31.01 20.30 -4.62
N ALA A 338 30.51 20.89 -5.70
CA ALA A 338 30.48 22.35 -5.84
C ALA A 338 29.59 23.02 -4.78
N LEU A 339 28.44 22.43 -4.47
CA LEU A 339 27.56 22.92 -3.38
C LEU A 339 28.27 22.88 -2.02
N LEU A 340 28.92 21.74 -1.69
CA LEU A 340 29.68 21.59 -0.45
C LEU A 340 30.85 22.58 -0.38
N ASP A 341 31.57 22.77 -1.49
CA ASP A 341 32.69 23.74 -1.57
C ASP A 341 32.21 25.17 -1.38
N ALA A 342 31.08 25.55 -1.97
CA ALA A 342 30.51 26.90 -1.84
C ALA A 342 30.09 27.20 -0.39
N ASP A 343 29.62 26.19 0.31
CA ASP A 343 29.19 26.30 1.72
C ASP A 343 30.34 26.13 2.73
N GLY A 344 31.57 26.00 2.26
CA GLY A 344 32.77 25.96 3.11
C GLY A 344 33.16 24.58 3.62
N TRP A 345 32.48 23.53 3.18
CA TRP A 345 32.90 22.15 3.41
C TRP A 345 34.04 21.78 2.48
N LYS A 346 35.28 21.89 2.93
CA LYS A 346 36.48 21.68 2.10
C LYS A 346 37.05 20.29 2.30
N LEU A 347 37.65 19.75 1.25
CA LEU A 347 38.42 18.51 1.33
C LEU A 347 39.89 18.87 1.62
N PRO A 348 40.38 18.62 2.86
CA PRO A 348 41.76 18.92 3.19
C PRO A 348 42.74 18.01 2.44
N ASP A 349 43.98 18.50 2.21
CA ASP A 349 45.01 17.72 1.54
C ASP A 349 45.26 16.37 2.26
N GLY A 350 45.26 15.31 1.46
CA GLY A 350 45.48 13.94 1.95
C GLY A 350 44.29 13.31 2.72
N LYS A 351 43.17 14.00 2.85
CA LYS A 351 41.94 13.47 3.46
C LYS A 351 40.93 13.04 2.40
N THR A 352 40.05 12.12 2.79
CA THR A 352 38.94 11.64 1.96
C THR A 352 37.59 12.21 2.39
N ILE A 353 37.53 12.80 3.59
CA ILE A 353 36.31 13.39 4.19
C ILE A 353 36.48 14.89 4.27
N ARG A 354 35.43 15.61 3.90
CA ARG A 354 35.34 17.06 3.96
C ARG A 354 35.24 17.56 5.40
N GLU A 355 35.75 18.77 5.61
CA GLU A 355 35.72 19.42 6.92
C GLU A 355 35.24 20.89 6.80
N LYS A 356 34.54 21.36 7.81
CA LYS A 356 34.16 22.77 8.01
C LYS A 356 34.47 23.16 9.45
N ALA A 357 35.28 24.19 9.65
CA ALA A 357 35.74 24.62 10.98
C ALA A 357 36.38 23.47 11.83
N GLY A 358 37.11 22.56 11.18
CA GLY A 358 37.75 21.42 11.83
C GLY A 358 36.83 20.25 12.19
N GLN A 359 35.55 20.32 11.85
CA GLN A 359 34.59 19.24 12.05
C GLN A 359 34.41 18.45 10.74
N PRO A 360 34.52 17.10 10.78
CA PRO A 360 34.29 16.27 9.60
C PRO A 360 32.82 16.29 9.20
N LEU A 361 32.56 16.18 7.89
CA LEU A 361 31.21 16.02 7.34
C LEU A 361 30.74 14.59 7.56
N HIS A 362 30.03 14.38 8.65
CA HIS A 362 29.55 13.08 9.11
C HIS A 362 28.02 13.05 9.19
N VAL A 363 27.38 12.04 8.62
CA VAL A 363 25.91 11.85 8.62
C VAL A 363 25.57 10.38 8.96
N GLU A 364 24.57 10.16 9.81
CA GLU A 364 24.02 8.83 10.08
C GLU A 364 22.91 8.49 9.09
N LEU A 365 22.91 7.25 8.58
CA LEU A 365 21.81 6.68 7.81
C LEU A 365 21.18 5.53 8.60
N ALA A 366 19.97 5.72 9.09
CA ALA A 366 19.25 4.75 9.90
C ALA A 366 18.31 3.88 9.05
N PHE A 367 18.26 2.59 9.36
CA PHE A 367 17.38 1.61 8.70
C PHE A 367 17.10 0.41 9.60
N ILE A 368 16.07 -0.38 9.27
CA ILE A 368 15.76 -1.63 9.97
C ILE A 368 16.83 -2.66 9.60
N GLY A 369 17.64 -3.08 10.57
CA GLY A 369 18.82 -3.91 10.35
C GLY A 369 18.54 -5.31 9.80
N THR A 370 17.32 -5.82 9.97
CA THR A 370 16.86 -7.10 9.40
C THR A 370 16.36 -6.97 7.96
N ASP A 371 16.17 -5.75 7.46
CA ASP A 371 15.79 -5.49 6.06
C ASP A 371 17.05 -5.50 5.17
N ALA A 372 17.28 -6.63 4.52
CA ALA A 372 18.43 -6.83 3.63
C ALA A 372 18.44 -5.87 2.43
N MET A 373 17.26 -5.48 1.93
CA MET A 373 17.15 -4.57 0.80
C MET A 373 17.54 -3.14 1.21
N SER A 374 17.00 -2.63 2.30
CA SER A 374 17.40 -1.33 2.85
C SER A 374 18.89 -1.29 3.18
N LYS A 375 19.45 -2.40 3.71
CA LYS A 375 20.89 -2.51 3.94
C LYS A 375 21.71 -2.39 2.66
N SER A 376 21.35 -3.13 1.62
CA SER A 376 22.04 -3.08 0.31
C SER A 376 21.98 -1.70 -0.31
N MET A 377 20.82 -1.04 -0.26
CA MET A 377 20.67 0.35 -0.71
C MET A 377 21.53 1.31 0.11
N ALA A 378 21.56 1.15 1.45
CA ALA A 378 22.35 1.99 2.35
C ALA A 378 23.86 1.88 2.06
N GLU A 379 24.37 0.68 1.78
CA GLU A 379 25.78 0.45 1.41
C GLU A 379 26.15 1.15 0.10
N ILE A 380 25.28 1.12 -0.91
CA ILE A 380 25.49 1.83 -2.18
C ILE A 380 25.44 3.35 -1.95
N ILE A 381 24.48 3.85 -1.18
CA ILE A 381 24.39 5.26 -0.83
C ILE A 381 25.62 5.72 -0.08
N GLN A 382 26.10 4.95 0.91
CA GLN A 382 27.33 5.24 1.65
C GLN A 382 28.54 5.39 0.70
N ALA A 383 28.67 4.48 -0.27
CA ALA A 383 29.76 4.56 -1.26
C ALA A 383 29.66 5.84 -2.09
N ASN A 384 28.47 6.17 -2.64
CA ASN A 384 28.25 7.38 -3.41
C ASN A 384 28.54 8.67 -2.60
N LEU A 385 28.15 8.70 -1.32
CA LEU A 385 28.39 9.86 -0.45
C LEU A 385 29.86 10.01 -0.10
N ARG A 386 30.58 8.89 0.06
CA ARG A 386 32.03 8.92 0.28
C ARG A 386 32.79 9.52 -0.91
N ASP A 387 32.33 9.28 -2.14
CA ASP A 387 32.93 9.85 -3.37
C ASP A 387 32.87 11.37 -3.41
N ILE A 388 31.95 12.01 -2.71
CA ILE A 388 31.86 13.44 -2.57
C ILE A 388 32.45 13.98 -1.27
N GLY A 389 33.06 13.11 -0.42
CA GLY A 389 33.73 13.47 0.81
C GLY A 389 32.83 13.51 2.03
N VAL A 390 31.71 12.80 2.04
CA VAL A 390 30.81 12.63 3.20
C VAL A 390 31.07 11.29 3.87
N ASP A 391 31.36 11.31 5.16
CA ASP A 391 31.40 10.11 5.99
C ASP A 391 29.98 9.73 6.42
N THR A 392 29.57 8.51 6.11
CA THR A 392 28.21 8.03 6.40
C THR A 392 28.25 6.82 7.31
N ALA A 393 27.72 6.96 8.53
CA ALA A 393 27.55 5.83 9.44
C ALA A 393 26.24 5.11 9.15
N LEU A 394 26.34 3.80 8.87
CA LEU A 394 25.17 2.94 8.69
C LEU A 394 24.67 2.45 10.05
N VAL A 395 23.42 2.78 10.40
CA VAL A 395 22.80 2.47 11.69
C VAL A 395 21.63 1.51 11.46
N GLY A 396 21.95 0.21 11.38
CA GLY A 396 20.95 -0.86 11.30
C GLY A 396 20.54 -1.30 12.70
N GLU A 397 19.30 -1.07 13.07
CA GLU A 397 18.74 -1.41 14.38
C GLU A 397 17.46 -2.26 14.25
N GLU A 398 17.00 -2.80 15.37
CA GLU A 398 15.68 -3.43 15.50
C GLU A 398 14.58 -2.45 15.10
N GLU A 399 13.50 -2.96 14.52
CA GLU A 399 12.37 -2.15 14.01
C GLU A 399 11.80 -1.19 15.06
N SER A 400 11.61 -1.67 16.29
CA SER A 400 11.14 -0.83 17.41
C SER A 400 12.06 0.32 17.75
N SER A 401 13.40 0.10 17.63
CA SER A 401 14.41 1.15 17.83
C SER A 401 14.38 2.17 16.72
N ILE A 402 14.19 1.74 15.47
CA ILE A 402 14.03 2.65 14.32
C ILE A 402 12.77 3.51 14.48
N TYR A 403 11.64 2.96 14.90
CA TYR A 403 10.44 3.75 15.20
C TYR A 403 10.65 4.75 16.36
N ALA A 404 11.43 4.37 17.37
CA ALA A 404 11.83 5.30 18.43
C ALA A 404 12.73 6.44 17.88
N ARG A 405 13.67 6.14 16.97
CA ARG A 405 14.49 7.18 16.29
C ARG A 405 13.62 8.13 15.48
N GLN A 406 12.64 7.61 14.73
CA GLN A 406 11.68 8.42 13.97
C GLN A 406 10.95 9.41 14.88
N ARG A 407 10.33 8.90 15.94
CA ARG A 407 9.57 9.70 16.90
C ARG A 407 10.41 10.77 17.60
N ASP A 408 11.66 10.43 17.94
CA ASP A 408 12.53 11.29 18.74
C ASP A 408 13.45 12.17 17.88
N GLY A 409 13.38 12.09 16.54
CA GLY A 409 14.25 12.84 15.61
C GLY A 409 15.72 12.47 15.69
N ARG A 410 16.07 11.25 16.18
CA ARG A 410 17.45 10.81 16.39
C ARG A 410 18.04 10.18 15.12
N PHE A 411 18.04 10.93 14.02
CA PHE A 411 18.62 10.53 12.74
C PHE A 411 19.14 11.75 11.98
N GLY A 412 20.15 11.58 11.14
CA GLY A 412 20.52 12.54 10.09
C GLY A 412 19.74 12.21 8.81
N MET A 413 19.82 10.96 8.38
CA MET A 413 19.02 10.38 7.29
C MET A 413 18.33 9.13 7.79
N ILE A 414 17.10 8.86 7.31
CA ILE A 414 16.37 7.65 7.64
C ILE A 414 15.54 7.19 6.44
N PHE A 415 15.50 5.87 6.20
CA PHE A 415 14.59 5.35 5.20
C PHE A 415 13.14 5.60 5.59
N ASN A 416 12.36 6.04 4.62
CA ASN A 416 10.93 6.27 4.75
C ASN A 416 10.23 5.89 3.44
N ARG A 417 8.90 5.82 3.49
CA ARG A 417 8.07 5.40 2.37
C ARG A 417 6.75 6.15 2.40
N THR A 418 6.23 6.54 1.23
CA THR A 418 4.84 7.00 1.13
C THR A 418 3.87 5.81 1.30
N TRP A 419 2.59 6.10 1.45
CA TRP A 419 1.64 5.06 1.86
C TRP A 419 0.85 4.44 0.69
N GLY A 420 1.00 4.99 -0.50
CA GLY A 420 0.28 4.54 -1.67
C GLY A 420 -1.19 4.97 -1.70
N ALA A 421 -1.88 4.59 -2.76
CA ALA A 421 -3.31 4.88 -2.92
C ALA A 421 -4.15 4.03 -1.94
N PRO A 422 -5.20 4.61 -1.35
CA PRO A 422 -5.74 5.96 -1.49
C PRO A 422 -5.22 6.97 -0.46
N TYR A 423 -4.17 6.66 0.30
CA TYR A 423 -3.61 7.51 1.35
C TYR A 423 -2.81 8.70 0.80
N ASP A 424 -2.17 8.52 -0.36
CA ASP A 424 -1.36 9.55 -0.99
C ASP A 424 -2.21 10.46 -1.89
N PRO A 425 -1.99 11.77 -1.88
CA PRO A 425 -1.04 12.50 -1.04
C PRO A 425 -1.62 12.92 0.33
N HIS A 426 -2.96 12.96 0.51
CA HIS A 426 -3.61 13.67 1.61
C HIS A 426 -3.29 13.11 3.01
N ALA A 427 -3.38 11.79 3.20
CA ALA A 427 -3.14 11.19 4.51
C ALA A 427 -1.64 11.21 4.86
N PHE A 428 -0.76 10.96 3.87
CA PHE A 428 0.68 11.05 4.06
C PHE A 428 1.10 12.49 4.41
N LEU A 429 0.60 13.52 3.70
CA LEU A 429 0.86 14.92 4.07
C LEU A 429 0.30 15.26 5.45
N SER A 430 -0.90 14.78 5.78
CA SER A 430 -1.47 14.98 7.12
C SER A 430 -0.57 14.45 8.23
N SER A 431 0.08 13.30 8.01
CA SER A 431 1.01 12.69 8.98
C SER A 431 2.26 13.53 9.24
N MET A 432 2.65 14.41 8.31
CA MET A 432 3.77 15.34 8.48
C MET A 432 3.57 16.34 9.64
N ARG A 433 2.34 16.49 10.13
CA ARG A 433 1.99 17.33 11.30
C ARG A 433 1.98 16.54 12.62
N VAL A 434 2.25 15.24 12.58
CA VAL A 434 2.19 14.36 13.75
C VAL A 434 3.60 14.12 14.30
N PRO A 435 3.92 14.54 15.53
CA PRO A 435 5.28 14.50 16.09
C PRO A 435 5.95 13.13 16.12
N SER A 436 5.16 12.05 16.12
CA SER A 436 5.70 10.68 16.14
C SER A 436 6.22 10.18 14.79
N HIS A 437 6.01 10.93 13.70
CA HIS A 437 6.44 10.55 12.36
C HIS A 437 7.80 11.12 11.99
N ALA A 438 8.58 10.35 11.22
CA ALA A 438 9.88 10.78 10.69
C ALA A 438 9.77 12.08 9.88
N ASP A 439 8.69 12.24 9.12
CA ASP A 439 8.42 13.40 8.27
C ASP A 439 8.29 14.70 9.09
N TYR A 440 7.58 14.65 10.21
CA TYR A 440 7.49 15.77 11.14
C TYR A 440 8.87 16.17 11.65
N GLN A 441 9.64 15.19 12.14
CA GLN A 441 10.97 15.42 12.70
C GLN A 441 11.96 15.91 11.64
N ALA A 442 11.89 15.37 10.43
CA ALA A 442 12.73 15.81 9.32
C ALA A 442 12.49 17.28 8.93
N GLN A 443 11.26 17.76 9.08
CA GLN A 443 10.85 19.12 8.68
C GLN A 443 10.98 20.17 9.79
N LEU A 444 11.29 19.80 11.04
CA LEU A 444 11.30 20.74 12.18
C LEU A 444 12.25 21.95 12.02
N GLY A 445 13.33 21.79 11.28
CA GLY A 445 14.30 22.87 11.02
C GLY A 445 14.00 23.70 9.77
N LEU A 446 12.94 23.38 9.01
CA LEU A 446 12.57 24.14 7.82
C LEU A 446 12.02 25.54 8.23
N PRO A 447 12.45 26.61 7.54
CA PRO A 447 11.98 27.96 7.84
C PRO A 447 10.47 28.10 7.66
N ASP A 448 9.91 27.35 6.70
CA ASP A 448 8.49 27.41 6.31
C ASP A 448 7.64 26.30 6.96
N LYS A 449 8.15 25.55 7.95
CA LYS A 449 7.42 24.43 8.56
C LYS A 449 6.00 24.80 9.01
N ALA A 450 5.86 25.94 9.68
CA ALA A 450 4.56 26.41 10.14
C ALA A 450 3.58 26.70 8.98
N GLN A 451 4.09 27.23 7.87
CA GLN A 451 3.29 27.51 6.68
C GLN A 451 2.89 26.21 5.98
N ILE A 452 3.81 25.25 5.84
CA ILE A 452 3.53 23.91 5.28
C ILE A 452 2.43 23.23 6.10
N ASP A 453 2.51 23.24 7.43
CA ASP A 453 1.50 22.63 8.30
C ASP A 453 0.13 23.29 8.17
N LYS A 454 0.11 24.61 8.04
CA LYS A 454 -1.11 25.38 7.80
C LYS A 454 -1.75 24.99 6.47
N GLU A 455 -0.98 24.99 5.39
CA GLU A 455 -1.45 24.64 4.03
C GLU A 455 -1.93 23.18 3.96
N ILE A 456 -1.27 22.24 4.64
CA ILE A 456 -1.76 20.86 4.78
C ILE A 456 -3.13 20.83 5.47
N GLY A 457 -3.34 21.65 6.51
CA GLY A 457 -4.65 21.77 7.15
C GLY A 457 -5.70 22.37 6.22
N GLU A 458 -5.36 23.40 5.47
CA GLU A 458 -6.25 24.07 4.52
C GLU A 458 -6.64 23.15 3.36
N VAL A 459 -5.68 22.43 2.77
CA VAL A 459 -5.96 21.52 1.64
C VAL A 459 -6.97 20.44 1.99
N LEU A 460 -6.98 19.96 3.24
CA LEU A 460 -7.93 18.92 3.68
C LEU A 460 -9.37 19.43 3.79
N THR A 461 -9.57 20.73 3.97
CA THR A 461 -10.89 21.36 4.15
C THR A 461 -11.35 22.18 2.94
N THR A 462 -10.48 22.43 1.97
CA THR A 462 -10.76 23.22 0.77
C THR A 462 -11.66 22.45 -0.20
N ARG A 463 -12.81 23.02 -0.55
CA ARG A 463 -13.80 22.43 -1.45
C ARG A 463 -13.53 22.72 -2.93
N ASP A 464 -12.99 23.90 -3.21
CA ASP A 464 -12.64 24.31 -4.57
C ASP A 464 -11.45 23.50 -5.09
N GLU A 465 -11.61 22.85 -6.22
CA GLU A 465 -10.60 21.99 -6.84
C GLU A 465 -9.37 22.78 -7.28
N THR A 466 -9.56 23.98 -7.81
CA THR A 466 -8.46 24.83 -8.31
C THR A 466 -7.60 25.34 -7.15
N GLU A 467 -8.25 25.76 -6.05
CA GLU A 467 -7.57 26.18 -4.83
C GLU A 467 -6.80 24.99 -4.20
N ARG A 468 -7.42 23.81 -4.17
CA ARG A 468 -6.77 22.59 -3.65
C ARG A 468 -5.56 22.19 -4.47
N GLN A 469 -5.63 22.27 -5.81
CA GLN A 469 -4.48 22.03 -6.69
C GLN A 469 -3.35 23.04 -6.45
N ALA A 470 -3.68 24.31 -6.19
CA ALA A 470 -2.70 25.34 -5.88
C ALA A 470 -1.98 25.06 -4.54
N LEU A 471 -2.74 24.70 -3.50
CA LEU A 471 -2.18 24.33 -2.18
C LEU A 471 -1.24 23.12 -2.27
N TYR A 472 -1.64 22.06 -2.98
CA TYR A 472 -0.76 20.91 -3.19
C TYR A 472 0.52 21.29 -3.95
N ARG A 473 0.40 22.12 -4.96
CA ARG A 473 1.56 22.64 -5.71
C ARG A 473 2.51 23.37 -4.78
N ASP A 474 2.03 24.27 -3.94
CA ASP A 474 2.85 25.04 -3.02
C ASP A 474 3.55 24.14 -2.00
N ILE A 475 2.82 23.24 -1.35
CA ILE A 475 3.36 22.27 -0.37
C ILE A 475 4.48 21.42 -1.01
N LEU A 476 4.17 20.78 -2.15
CA LEU A 476 5.12 19.87 -2.79
C LEU A 476 6.33 20.60 -3.36
N THR A 477 6.17 21.81 -3.86
CA THR A 477 7.28 22.65 -4.33
C THR A 477 8.21 23.03 -3.19
N ARG A 478 7.68 23.50 -2.04
CA ARG A 478 8.49 23.83 -0.86
C ARG A 478 9.27 22.62 -0.34
N LEU A 479 8.60 21.48 -0.16
CA LEU A 479 9.27 20.24 0.27
C LEU A 479 10.37 19.80 -0.70
N HIS A 480 10.14 19.97 -2.00
CA HIS A 480 11.13 19.66 -3.01
C HIS A 480 12.30 20.66 -2.96
N ASP A 481 12.05 21.98 -2.95
CA ASP A 481 13.08 23.00 -2.97
C ASP A 481 13.96 22.94 -1.73
N GLU A 482 13.39 22.68 -0.56
CA GLU A 482 14.11 22.49 0.71
C GLU A 482 14.93 21.19 0.76
N ALA A 483 14.80 20.32 -0.25
CA ALA A 483 15.51 19.04 -0.35
C ALA A 483 15.41 18.16 0.91
N VAL A 484 14.29 18.27 1.63
CA VAL A 484 14.08 17.53 2.90
C VAL A 484 13.88 16.04 2.65
N TYR A 485 13.55 15.64 1.42
CA TYR A 485 13.50 14.26 0.96
C TYR A 485 14.52 14.01 -0.14
N LEU A 486 15.07 12.79 -0.13
CA LEU A 486 15.84 12.20 -1.22
C LEU A 486 15.04 11.03 -1.77
N PRO A 487 14.15 11.24 -2.75
CA PRO A 487 13.42 10.16 -3.41
C PRO A 487 14.40 9.19 -4.08
N ILE A 488 14.21 7.89 -3.89
CA ILE A 488 15.09 6.84 -4.45
C ILE A 488 14.39 6.13 -5.60
N SER A 489 13.26 5.48 -5.30
CA SER A 489 12.56 4.67 -6.27
C SER A 489 11.04 4.69 -6.09
N TYR A 490 10.34 4.53 -7.21
CA TYR A 490 8.90 4.24 -7.24
C TYR A 490 8.70 2.73 -7.25
N VAL A 491 8.06 2.22 -6.20
CA VAL A 491 7.79 0.80 -5.98
C VAL A 491 6.65 0.34 -6.88
N SER A 492 6.80 -0.84 -7.47
CA SER A 492 5.74 -1.54 -8.20
C SER A 492 5.32 -2.81 -7.48
N THR A 493 4.05 -3.18 -7.60
CA THR A 493 3.58 -4.50 -7.23
C THR A 493 4.12 -5.53 -8.22
N LEU A 494 4.67 -6.62 -7.69
CA LEU A 494 5.21 -7.75 -8.43
C LEU A 494 4.17 -8.85 -8.56
N VAL A 495 4.06 -9.46 -9.73
CA VAL A 495 3.24 -10.64 -9.95
C VAL A 495 4.07 -11.73 -10.62
N VAL A 496 4.00 -12.94 -10.08
CA VAL A 496 4.47 -14.17 -10.73
C VAL A 496 3.31 -15.14 -10.72
N ALA A 497 2.90 -15.61 -11.89
CA ALA A 497 1.75 -16.48 -12.04
C ALA A 497 2.00 -17.61 -13.04
N LYS A 498 1.31 -18.73 -12.86
CA LYS A 498 1.20 -19.76 -13.88
C LYS A 498 0.42 -19.23 -15.09
N PRO A 499 0.75 -19.62 -16.33
CA PRO A 499 0.09 -19.13 -17.55
C PRO A 499 -1.42 -19.31 -17.57
N GLU A 500 -1.92 -20.37 -16.93
CA GLU A 500 -3.32 -20.74 -16.86
C GLU A 500 -4.19 -19.72 -16.12
N LEU A 501 -3.59 -18.86 -15.32
CA LEU A 501 -4.29 -17.76 -14.64
C LEU A 501 -4.52 -16.54 -15.53
N GLY A 502 -3.96 -16.52 -16.74
CA GLY A 502 -4.11 -15.39 -17.64
C GLY A 502 -3.36 -14.14 -17.16
N VAL A 503 -3.83 -12.97 -17.57
CA VAL A 503 -3.29 -11.68 -17.08
C VAL A 503 -3.91 -11.39 -15.72
N ILE A 504 -3.05 -11.15 -14.73
CA ILE A 504 -3.48 -10.80 -13.39
C ILE A 504 -3.70 -9.29 -13.34
N PRO A 505 -4.90 -8.80 -12.98
CA PRO A 505 -5.14 -7.37 -12.84
C PRO A 505 -4.41 -6.80 -11.62
N PHE A 506 -4.15 -5.49 -11.62
CA PHE A 506 -3.66 -4.78 -10.44
C PHE A 506 -4.81 -4.06 -9.75
N ALA A 507 -4.85 -4.14 -8.44
CA ALA A 507 -5.83 -3.41 -7.64
C ALA A 507 -5.48 -1.92 -7.59
N PRO A 508 -6.49 -1.01 -7.57
CA PRO A 508 -6.26 0.42 -7.33
C PRO A 508 -5.64 0.74 -5.97
N ILE A 509 -5.91 -0.09 -4.97
CA ILE A 509 -5.34 0.00 -3.62
C ILE A 509 -4.17 -0.98 -3.54
N ALA A 510 -2.97 -0.49 -3.22
CA ALA A 510 -1.74 -1.28 -3.26
C ALA A 510 -1.75 -2.49 -2.32
N SER A 511 -2.50 -2.43 -1.22
CA SER A 511 -2.64 -3.54 -0.27
C SER A 511 -3.62 -4.62 -0.69
N ASP A 512 -4.40 -4.42 -1.74
CA ASP A 512 -5.42 -5.36 -2.18
C ASP A 512 -4.85 -6.35 -3.21
N ILE A 513 -5.36 -7.58 -3.18
CA ILE A 513 -5.12 -8.60 -4.21
C ILE A 513 -6.47 -8.90 -4.87
N PRO A 514 -6.64 -8.60 -6.16
CA PRO A 514 -7.95 -8.62 -6.81
C PRO A 514 -8.34 -10.03 -7.26
N PHE A 515 -8.41 -10.98 -6.32
CA PHE A 515 -8.73 -12.39 -6.59
C PHE A 515 -10.07 -12.57 -7.29
N GLU A 516 -11.04 -11.71 -7.03
CA GLU A 516 -12.38 -11.74 -7.63
C GLU A 516 -12.36 -11.44 -9.14
N HIS A 517 -11.29 -10.84 -9.64
CA HIS A 517 -11.11 -10.48 -11.05
C HIS A 517 -10.14 -11.43 -11.80
N ILE A 518 -9.58 -12.43 -11.13
CA ILE A 518 -8.74 -13.43 -11.78
C ILE A 518 -9.64 -14.41 -12.52
N THR A 519 -9.50 -14.42 -13.85
CA THR A 519 -10.25 -15.35 -14.71
C THR A 519 -9.27 -16.33 -15.35
N PRO A 520 -9.25 -17.60 -14.91
CA PRO A 520 -8.40 -18.61 -15.53
C PRO A 520 -8.68 -18.76 -17.03
N VAL A 521 -7.63 -18.88 -17.81
CA VAL A 521 -7.73 -19.09 -19.26
C VAL A 521 -8.16 -20.52 -19.50
N LYS A 522 -9.14 -20.71 -20.38
CA LYS A 522 -9.48 -22.07 -20.84
C LYS A 522 -8.29 -22.63 -21.62
N PRO A 523 -7.86 -23.88 -21.35
CA PRO A 523 -6.81 -24.54 -22.10
C PRO A 523 -7.09 -24.69 -23.57
#